data_26dcf6d4db048f37a618703f31d74a1a
#
_entry.id   26dcf6d4db048f37a618703f31d74a1a
#
_cell.length_a   1.000
_cell.length_b   1.000
_cell.length_c   1.000
_cell.angle_alpha   90.00
_cell.angle_beta   90.00
_cell.angle_gamma   90.00
#
_symmetry.space_group_name_H-M   'P 1'
#
loop_
_entity.id
_entity.type
_entity.pdbx_description
1 polymer ?
#
loop_
_entity_poly.entity_id
_entity_poly.type
_entity_poly.pdbx_seq_one_letter_code
_entity_poly.pdbx_strand_id
1 'polypeptide(L)'
;MLRVFFRRPIFKNPRFVGFVWFATALVACLLKLPVGRTYNNFMIYRASFFHALELKDLYIYYPNEYHDRFLYGIPFTAIIAPFSLFSPYIGMLLWCLANSLLLYMAIRKLGLVDWKQAFVIWVCLNELFTCVLMQQFNIAIAGMILFSFIFIERKQEFWAALMIVLGTMTKIYGIVGLAFLLFSKRRIAFLKGLIFWGIVLYVLPMLYTSPQYVASQYVKWYEVLLDKNVENLFTPYTNISLLGMVRKISGVNTYSDLWLVIPGLLLFIAPYFRINQYDNRRFRMHFLCSTLLFMVLFSSGTENSGYLGAMIAVCLWYIGTPTRKTTPVLNTVLFVFCFILTSLSPTDIFPCYIRKTYVIPYALKALPCVLIWFKIVWEQLTLDFSEPLHRPKTLPGKEEAIDLILPCYNPQEGWERLMIEKHAELVKMLKGRSLRFIVVNDASKRGFTKDAVGRLLEALPDTMIVSYDTNKGKGAAVRAGLSHSTSSIRVQGMNP
;
A
#
# COMPACT_ATOMS: atom_id res chain seq x y z
N MET A 1 -2.73 18.14 20.27
CA MET A 1 -1.67 17.32 20.86
C MET A 1 -1.27 16.13 19.98
N LEU A 2 -2.15 15.24 19.57
CA LEU A 2 -1.85 14.08 18.70
C LEU A 2 -1.19 14.46 17.35
N ARG A 3 -1.67 15.51 16.67
CA ARG A 3 -1.11 15.99 15.39
C ARG A 3 0.36 16.44 15.50
N VAL A 4 0.76 17.00 16.63
CA VAL A 4 2.14 17.44 16.93
C VAL A 4 3.01 16.23 17.28
N PHE A 5 2.47 15.27 18.03
CA PHE A 5 3.16 14.05 18.41
C PHE A 5 3.58 13.21 17.19
N PHE A 6 2.63 12.89 16.28
CA PHE A 6 2.93 12.11 15.06
C PHE A 6 3.75 12.87 14.00
N ARG A 7 3.97 14.18 14.17
CA ARG A 7 4.90 14.95 13.31
C ARG A 7 6.36 14.78 13.68
N ARG A 8 6.68 14.18 14.86
CA ARG A 8 8.07 13.97 15.27
C ARG A 8 8.80 13.08 14.26
N PRO A 9 10.08 13.38 13.95
CA PRO A 9 10.85 12.65 12.95
C PRO A 9 10.93 11.13 13.20
N ILE A 10 10.90 10.71 14.46
CA ILE A 10 10.96 9.29 14.85
C ILE A 10 9.84 8.45 14.23
N PHE A 11 8.59 8.97 14.14
CA PHE A 11 7.47 8.23 13.54
C PHE A 11 7.56 8.07 12.03
N LYS A 12 8.49 8.77 11.39
CA LYS A 12 8.79 8.67 9.95
C LYS A 12 10.11 7.93 9.71
N ASN A 13 10.88 7.63 10.76
CA ASN A 13 12.16 6.95 10.66
C ASN A 13 11.92 5.49 10.22
N PRO A 14 12.46 5.06 9.06
CA PRO A 14 12.22 3.73 8.52
C PRO A 14 12.68 2.59 9.45
N ARG A 15 13.76 2.81 10.21
CA ARG A 15 14.27 1.81 11.17
C ARG A 15 13.33 1.65 12.37
N PHE A 16 12.84 2.76 12.91
CA PHE A 16 11.89 2.73 14.02
C PHE A 16 10.55 2.11 13.61
N VAL A 17 10.02 2.51 12.44
CA VAL A 17 8.78 1.96 11.90
C VAL A 17 8.91 0.46 11.62
N GLY A 18 10.03 0.04 11.06
CA GLY A 18 10.35 -1.38 10.86
C GLY A 18 10.46 -2.14 12.19
N PHE A 19 11.14 -1.58 13.18
CA PHE A 19 11.22 -2.17 14.51
C PHE A 19 9.83 -2.41 15.12
N VAL A 20 8.94 -1.40 15.06
CA VAL A 20 7.58 -1.53 15.61
C VAL A 20 6.77 -2.57 14.83
N TRP A 21 6.92 -2.66 13.51
CA TRP A 21 6.26 -3.67 12.69
C TRP A 21 6.63 -5.10 13.13
N PHE A 22 7.92 -5.38 13.26
CA PHE A 22 8.38 -6.71 13.66
C PHE A 22 8.15 -7.00 15.15
N ALA A 23 8.25 -5.98 16.01
CA ALA A 23 7.88 -6.11 17.43
C ALA A 23 6.40 -6.47 17.58
N THR A 24 5.50 -5.86 16.80
CA THR A 24 4.07 -6.21 16.77
C THR A 24 3.86 -7.67 16.37
N ALA A 25 4.54 -8.13 15.32
CA ALA A 25 4.45 -9.52 14.89
C ALA A 25 5.01 -10.48 15.96
N LEU A 26 6.15 -10.14 16.57
CA LEU A 26 6.75 -10.93 17.64
C LEU A 26 5.83 -11.04 18.86
N VAL A 27 5.28 -9.91 19.32
CA VAL A 27 4.35 -9.89 20.46
C VAL A 27 3.12 -10.75 20.18
N ALA A 28 2.54 -10.64 18.98
CA ALA A 28 1.40 -11.46 18.59
C ALA A 28 1.72 -12.97 18.62
N CYS A 29 2.92 -13.38 18.20
CA CYS A 29 3.37 -14.77 18.30
C CYS A 29 3.54 -15.20 19.76
N LEU A 30 4.21 -14.36 20.58
CA LEU A 30 4.49 -14.68 22.00
C LEU A 30 3.21 -14.83 22.83
N LEU A 31 2.15 -14.09 22.52
CA LEU A 31 0.87 -14.21 23.18
C LEU A 31 0.18 -15.58 22.93
N LYS A 32 0.63 -16.36 21.94
CA LYS A 32 0.12 -17.70 21.66
C LYS A 32 0.88 -18.81 22.37
N LEU A 33 2.02 -18.53 22.97
CA LEU A 33 2.86 -19.54 23.63
C LEU A 33 2.24 -20.16 24.91
N PRO A 34 1.60 -19.36 25.82
CA PRO A 34 1.16 -19.90 27.12
C PRO A 34 -0.11 -20.75 27.07
N VAL A 35 -0.86 -20.74 25.99
CA VAL A 35 -2.25 -21.22 25.95
C VAL A 35 -2.42 -22.53 25.16
N GLY A 36 -1.44 -23.44 25.19
CA GLY A 36 -1.58 -24.75 24.57
C GLY A 36 -1.85 -24.69 23.06
N ARG A 37 -2.80 -25.49 22.52
CA ARG A 37 -3.10 -25.66 21.08
C ARG A 37 -3.60 -24.40 20.32
N THR A 38 -3.19 -23.21 20.73
CA THR A 38 -3.68 -21.93 20.14
C THR A 38 -3.04 -21.55 18.79
N TYR A 39 -2.09 -22.31 18.28
CA TYR A 39 -1.46 -22.14 16.96
C TYR A 39 -1.95 -23.16 15.93
N ASN A 40 -3.24 -23.48 15.99
CA ASN A 40 -3.88 -24.51 15.18
C ASN A 40 -3.62 -24.34 13.66
N ASN A 41 -3.72 -23.13 13.13
CA ASN A 41 -3.47 -22.90 11.70
C ASN A 41 -2.04 -23.27 11.29
N PHE A 42 -1.05 -22.97 12.12
CA PHE A 42 0.32 -23.40 11.85
C PHE A 42 0.47 -24.92 11.92
N MET A 43 -0.26 -25.60 12.83
CA MET A 43 -0.25 -27.06 12.92
C MET A 43 -0.85 -27.70 11.65
N ILE A 44 -1.96 -27.15 11.12
CA ILE A 44 -2.52 -27.59 9.82
C ILE A 44 -1.47 -27.44 8.71
N TYR A 45 -0.79 -26.29 8.66
CA TYR A 45 0.23 -26.01 7.64
C TYR A 45 1.41 -26.98 7.76
N ARG A 46 1.93 -27.13 8.97
CA ARG A 46 3.06 -28.02 9.27
C ARG A 46 2.74 -29.48 8.92
N ALA A 47 1.57 -29.96 9.33
CA ALA A 47 1.12 -31.33 9.06
C ALA A 47 0.97 -31.58 7.56
N SER A 48 0.53 -30.60 6.76
CA SER A 48 0.36 -30.79 5.31
C SER A 48 1.66 -31.19 4.61
N PHE A 49 2.82 -30.70 5.07
CA PHE A 49 4.12 -31.14 4.52
C PHE A 49 4.39 -32.62 4.83
N PHE A 50 4.22 -33.05 6.09
CA PHE A 50 4.45 -34.45 6.48
C PHE A 50 3.43 -35.40 5.85
N HIS A 51 2.16 -35.00 5.77
CA HIS A 51 1.14 -35.78 5.07
C HIS A 51 1.47 -35.94 3.58
N ALA A 52 2.01 -34.90 2.94
CA ALA A 52 2.46 -34.99 1.55
C ALA A 52 3.62 -35.99 1.38
N LEU A 53 4.60 -36.01 2.30
CA LEU A 53 5.70 -37.01 2.30
C LEU A 53 5.19 -38.45 2.48
N GLU A 54 4.14 -38.60 3.27
CA GLU A 54 3.50 -39.90 3.53
C GLU A 54 2.43 -40.25 2.50
N LEU A 55 2.24 -39.44 1.47
CA LEU A 55 1.20 -39.59 0.42
C LEU A 55 -0.23 -39.68 0.98
N LYS A 56 -0.47 -39.11 2.17
CA LYS A 56 -1.78 -39.03 2.81
C LYS A 56 -2.65 -37.97 2.12
N ASP A 57 -3.97 -38.14 2.24
CA ASP A 57 -4.92 -37.13 1.77
C ASP A 57 -4.76 -35.81 2.56
N LEU A 58 -4.53 -34.68 1.88
CA LEU A 58 -4.34 -33.40 2.55
C LEU A 58 -5.64 -32.76 3.06
N TYR A 59 -6.80 -33.17 2.53
CA TYR A 59 -8.05 -32.40 2.63
C TYR A 59 -9.11 -33.05 3.54
N ILE A 60 -8.78 -34.17 4.18
CA ILE A 60 -9.65 -34.80 5.19
C ILE A 60 -9.36 -34.22 6.60
N TYR A 61 -10.23 -34.52 7.55
CA TYR A 61 -10.04 -34.15 8.96
C TYR A 61 -9.02 -35.03 9.66
N TYR A 62 -8.11 -34.40 10.42
CA TYR A 62 -7.14 -35.08 11.30
C TYR A 62 -7.31 -34.61 12.76
N PRO A 63 -8.42 -34.98 13.46
CA PRO A 63 -8.78 -34.37 14.74
C PRO A 63 -7.79 -34.66 15.87
N ASN A 64 -6.95 -35.68 15.74
CA ASN A 64 -5.86 -35.97 16.69
C ASN A 64 -4.66 -35.05 16.54
N GLU A 65 -4.50 -34.37 15.42
CA GLU A 65 -3.36 -33.48 15.11
C GLU A 65 -3.74 -32.02 15.18
N TYR A 66 -4.89 -31.64 14.63
CA TYR A 66 -5.37 -30.25 14.57
C TYR A 66 -6.90 -30.19 14.37
N HIS A 67 -7.45 -28.98 14.51
CA HIS A 67 -8.87 -28.70 14.23
C HIS A 67 -9.01 -28.05 12.85
N ASP A 68 -10.11 -28.32 12.13
CA ASP A 68 -10.44 -27.89 10.76
C ASP A 68 -9.68 -28.68 9.68
N ARG A 69 -9.76 -28.25 8.43
CA ARG A 69 -9.16 -28.90 7.25
C ARG A 69 -8.06 -28.03 6.63
N PHE A 70 -7.14 -28.66 5.93
CA PHE A 70 -6.21 -27.96 5.05
C PHE A 70 -6.96 -27.43 3.82
N LEU A 71 -6.79 -26.15 3.47
CA LEU A 71 -7.55 -25.48 2.41
C LEU A 71 -6.64 -24.87 1.32
N TYR A 72 -5.36 -25.15 1.34
CA TYR A 72 -4.38 -24.60 0.42
C TYR A 72 -4.04 -25.61 -0.68
N GLY A 73 -3.66 -25.11 -1.88
CA GLY A 73 -3.19 -25.99 -2.93
C GLY A 73 -1.88 -26.68 -2.58
N ILE A 74 -1.64 -27.85 -3.17
CA ILE A 74 -0.48 -28.69 -2.85
C ILE A 74 0.89 -27.99 -2.92
N PRO A 75 1.18 -26.97 -3.78
CA PRO A 75 2.47 -26.25 -3.74
C PRO A 75 2.74 -25.55 -2.40
N PHE A 76 1.71 -25.31 -1.58
CA PHE A 76 1.88 -24.73 -0.25
C PHE A 76 2.73 -25.64 0.65
N THR A 77 2.67 -26.96 0.46
CA THR A 77 3.46 -27.91 1.24
C THR A 77 4.97 -27.70 1.07
N ALA A 78 5.42 -27.28 -0.14
CA ALA A 78 6.80 -26.91 -0.37
C ALA A 78 7.18 -25.58 0.32
N ILE A 79 6.25 -24.62 0.40
CA ILE A 79 6.49 -23.32 1.05
C ILE A 79 6.64 -23.49 2.57
N ILE A 80 5.80 -24.32 3.17
CA ILE A 80 5.82 -24.54 4.62
C ILE A 80 6.94 -25.50 5.06
N ALA A 81 7.49 -26.31 4.15
CA ALA A 81 8.51 -27.31 4.44
C ALA A 81 9.66 -26.81 5.33
N PRO A 82 10.38 -25.68 4.99
CA PRO A 82 11.49 -25.24 5.80
C PRO A 82 11.10 -24.84 7.23
N PHE A 83 9.86 -24.40 7.44
CA PHE A 83 9.34 -24.06 8.76
C PHE A 83 8.86 -25.28 9.54
N SER A 84 8.45 -26.34 8.83
CA SER A 84 7.97 -27.60 9.41
C SER A 84 9.09 -28.43 10.06
N LEU A 85 10.34 -28.24 9.63
CA LEU A 85 11.49 -28.95 10.16
C LEU A 85 11.91 -28.49 11.57
N PHE A 86 11.46 -27.31 12.01
CA PHE A 86 11.70 -26.82 13.36
C PHE A 86 10.64 -27.32 14.33
N SER A 87 10.89 -27.16 15.64
CA SER A 87 9.86 -27.35 16.65
C SER A 87 8.64 -26.45 16.35
N PRO A 88 7.41 -26.86 16.71
CA PRO A 88 6.21 -26.12 16.35
C PRO A 88 6.24 -24.62 16.69
N TYR A 89 6.82 -24.25 17.87
CA TYR A 89 6.93 -22.85 18.28
C TYR A 89 7.92 -22.04 17.44
N ILE A 90 9.08 -22.61 17.17
CA ILE A 90 10.12 -21.95 16.36
C ILE A 90 9.62 -21.85 14.93
N GLY A 91 9.05 -22.91 14.38
CA GLY A 91 8.49 -22.91 13.03
C GLY A 91 7.37 -21.88 12.87
N MET A 92 6.45 -21.79 13.82
CA MET A 92 5.40 -20.76 13.82
C MET A 92 5.96 -19.35 13.87
N LEU A 93 6.94 -19.10 14.74
CA LEU A 93 7.58 -17.79 14.85
C LEU A 93 8.27 -17.38 13.53
N LEU A 94 9.07 -18.27 12.96
CA LEU A 94 9.76 -18.03 11.69
C LEU A 94 8.76 -17.82 10.55
N TRP A 95 7.69 -18.61 10.49
CA TRP A 95 6.60 -18.46 9.54
C TRP A 95 5.94 -17.07 9.61
N CYS A 96 5.55 -16.65 10.79
CA CYS A 96 4.90 -15.36 10.99
C CYS A 96 5.85 -14.19 10.66
N LEU A 97 7.11 -14.27 11.06
CA LEU A 97 8.11 -13.26 10.74
C LEU A 97 8.45 -13.21 9.25
N ALA A 98 8.55 -14.36 8.56
CA ALA A 98 8.79 -14.42 7.12
C ALA A 98 7.63 -13.79 6.32
N ASN A 99 6.38 -14.10 6.67
CA ASN A 99 5.21 -13.48 6.05
C ASN A 99 5.18 -11.95 6.30
N SER A 100 5.46 -11.53 7.53
CA SER A 100 5.52 -10.12 7.91
C SER A 100 6.64 -9.38 7.18
N LEU A 101 7.80 -10.03 6.96
CA LEU A 101 8.92 -9.49 6.20
C LEU A 101 8.56 -9.33 4.71
N LEU A 102 7.92 -10.33 4.10
CA LEU A 102 7.51 -10.26 2.71
C LEU A 102 6.61 -9.05 2.46
N LEU A 103 5.60 -8.85 3.30
CA LEU A 103 4.68 -7.72 3.19
C LEU A 103 5.38 -6.39 3.48
N TYR A 104 6.21 -6.32 4.52
CA TYR A 104 7.00 -5.11 4.82
C TYR A 104 7.87 -4.70 3.63
N MET A 105 8.60 -5.65 3.03
CA MET A 105 9.41 -5.41 1.85
C MET A 105 8.59 -4.93 0.66
N ALA A 106 7.38 -5.48 0.44
CA ALA A 106 6.48 -5.04 -0.61
C ALA A 106 6.06 -3.57 -0.41
N ILE A 107 5.64 -3.19 0.80
CA ILE A 107 5.28 -1.79 1.12
C ILE A 107 6.47 -0.86 0.91
N ARG A 108 7.68 -1.26 1.35
CA ARG A 108 8.91 -0.46 1.18
C ARG A 108 9.31 -0.29 -0.29
N LYS A 109 9.08 -1.30 -1.13
CA LYS A 109 9.43 -1.29 -2.55
C LYS A 109 8.35 -0.68 -3.46
N LEU A 110 7.21 -0.26 -2.91
CA LEU A 110 6.09 0.32 -3.68
C LEU A 110 6.40 1.70 -4.29
N GLY A 111 7.55 2.29 -3.99
CA GLY A 111 7.97 3.59 -4.55
C GLY A 111 7.20 4.78 -3.98
N LEU A 112 6.77 4.69 -2.75
CA LEU A 112 6.20 5.78 -1.97
C LEU A 112 7.29 6.52 -1.21
N VAL A 113 7.09 7.81 -0.93
CA VAL A 113 7.96 8.57 -0.02
C VAL A 113 7.84 8.06 1.42
N ASP A 114 8.89 8.21 2.23
CA ASP A 114 9.00 7.57 3.55
C ASP A 114 7.81 7.83 4.48
N TRP A 115 7.29 9.06 4.53
CA TRP A 115 6.14 9.34 5.40
C TRP A 115 4.86 8.62 4.97
N LYS A 116 4.66 8.37 3.65
CA LYS A 116 3.52 7.60 3.13
C LYS A 116 3.66 6.12 3.45
N GLN A 117 4.88 5.59 3.34
CA GLN A 117 5.16 4.21 3.75
C GLN A 117 4.93 4.04 5.25
N ALA A 118 5.45 4.96 6.06
CA ALA A 118 5.23 4.95 7.51
C ALA A 118 3.74 5.01 7.85
N PHE A 119 2.95 5.86 7.18
CA PHE A 119 1.51 5.95 7.38
C PHE A 119 0.80 4.60 7.14
N VAL A 120 1.09 3.94 6.00
CA VAL A 120 0.52 2.61 5.70
C VAL A 120 0.88 1.61 6.79
N ILE A 121 2.14 1.56 7.21
CA ILE A 121 2.62 0.62 8.23
C ILE A 121 1.92 0.88 9.57
N TRP A 122 1.87 2.14 10.04
CA TRP A 122 1.23 2.48 11.31
C TRP A 122 -0.26 2.12 11.35
N VAL A 123 -1.00 2.44 10.29
CA VAL A 123 -2.45 2.17 10.24
C VAL A 123 -2.72 0.66 10.17
N CYS A 124 -1.85 -0.10 9.52
CA CYS A 124 -2.03 -1.54 9.33
C CYS A 124 -1.53 -2.41 10.50
N LEU A 125 -0.94 -1.82 11.57
CA LEU A 125 -0.41 -2.60 12.70
C LEU A 125 -1.47 -3.49 13.36
N ASN A 126 -2.69 -2.99 13.54
CA ASN A 126 -3.78 -3.75 14.15
C ASN A 126 -4.19 -4.96 13.31
N GLU A 127 -4.30 -4.77 11.98
CA GLU A 127 -4.62 -5.87 11.08
C GLU A 127 -3.45 -6.87 10.95
N LEU A 128 -2.20 -6.39 10.98
CA LEU A 128 -1.03 -7.27 11.08
C LEU A 128 -1.09 -8.13 12.33
N PHE A 129 -1.33 -7.50 13.48
CA PHE A 129 -1.46 -8.17 14.76
C PHE A 129 -2.51 -9.29 14.70
N THR A 130 -3.70 -8.98 14.17
CA THR A 130 -4.79 -9.96 14.00
C THR A 130 -4.39 -11.12 13.08
N CYS A 131 -3.74 -10.83 11.94
CA CYS A 131 -3.28 -11.85 11.00
C CYS A 131 -2.24 -12.78 11.62
N VAL A 132 -1.28 -12.21 12.37
CA VAL A 132 -0.21 -12.98 13.03
C VAL A 132 -0.77 -13.81 14.18
N LEU A 133 -1.70 -13.28 14.98
CA LEU A 133 -2.40 -14.05 16.02
C LEU A 133 -3.08 -15.30 15.46
N MET A 134 -3.55 -15.24 14.21
CA MET A 134 -4.20 -16.35 13.50
C MET A 134 -3.21 -17.12 12.60
N GLN A 135 -1.91 -16.84 12.62
CA GLN A 135 -0.83 -17.40 11.78
C GLN A 135 -1.17 -17.45 10.28
N GLN A 136 -2.02 -16.56 9.82
CA GLN A 136 -2.63 -16.59 8.48
C GLN A 136 -1.66 -16.23 7.34
N PHE A 137 -1.77 -16.97 6.25
CA PHE A 137 -1.03 -16.73 5.01
C PHE A 137 -1.51 -15.48 4.25
N ASN A 138 -2.60 -14.86 4.66
CA ASN A 138 -3.14 -13.63 4.06
C ASN A 138 -2.12 -12.47 4.01
N ILE A 139 -1.17 -12.44 4.96
CA ILE A 139 -0.06 -11.48 4.99
C ILE A 139 0.79 -11.63 3.72
N ALA A 140 1.19 -12.87 3.39
CA ALA A 140 1.99 -13.14 2.20
C ALA A 140 1.19 -12.92 0.92
N ILE A 141 -0.09 -13.29 0.87
CA ILE A 141 -0.95 -13.04 -0.30
C ILE A 141 -1.03 -11.55 -0.61
N ALA A 142 -1.27 -10.69 0.39
CA ALA A 142 -1.23 -9.25 0.20
C ALA A 142 0.15 -8.77 -0.32
N GLY A 143 1.23 -9.30 0.25
CA GLY A 143 2.61 -9.05 -0.21
C GLY A 143 2.84 -9.46 -1.65
N MET A 144 2.38 -10.64 -2.07
CA MET A 144 2.50 -11.15 -3.45
C MET A 144 1.73 -10.27 -4.44
N ILE A 145 0.51 -9.83 -4.10
CA ILE A 145 -0.27 -8.92 -4.97
C ILE A 145 0.46 -7.57 -5.12
N LEU A 146 1.00 -7.01 -4.03
CA LEU A 146 1.82 -5.80 -4.10
C LEU A 146 3.07 -6.02 -4.97
N PHE A 147 3.77 -7.14 -4.80
CA PHE A 147 4.95 -7.44 -5.60
C PHE A 147 4.62 -7.67 -7.07
N SER A 148 3.49 -8.32 -7.41
CA SER A 148 3.07 -8.47 -8.80
C SER A 148 2.89 -7.10 -9.48
N PHE A 149 2.25 -6.15 -8.80
CA PHE A 149 2.15 -4.77 -9.27
C PHE A 149 3.52 -4.09 -9.41
N ILE A 150 4.38 -4.18 -8.38
CA ILE A 150 5.73 -3.58 -8.38
C ILE A 150 6.58 -4.12 -9.53
N PHE A 151 6.54 -5.42 -9.79
CA PHE A 151 7.31 -6.05 -10.85
C PHE A 151 6.81 -5.62 -12.24
N ILE A 152 5.49 -5.47 -12.45
CA ILE A 152 4.95 -4.92 -13.69
C ILE A 152 5.39 -3.47 -13.89
N GLU A 153 5.33 -2.61 -12.85
CA GLU A 153 5.83 -1.24 -12.89
C GLU A 153 7.33 -1.17 -13.29
N ARG A 154 8.12 -2.20 -12.91
CA ARG A 154 9.55 -2.33 -13.21
C ARG A 154 9.86 -3.09 -14.50
N LYS A 155 8.84 -3.48 -15.28
CA LYS A 155 8.97 -4.30 -16.49
C LYS A 155 9.65 -5.66 -16.25
N GLN A 156 9.37 -6.25 -15.09
CA GLN A 156 9.88 -7.55 -14.63
C GLN A 156 8.74 -8.57 -14.62
N GLU A 157 8.09 -8.75 -15.77
CA GLU A 157 6.86 -9.53 -15.95
C GLU A 157 7.02 -10.99 -15.51
N PHE A 158 8.20 -11.57 -15.69
CA PHE A 158 8.50 -12.94 -15.28
C PHE A 158 8.33 -13.14 -13.75
N TRP A 159 8.83 -12.19 -12.96
CA TRP A 159 8.67 -12.22 -11.49
C TRP A 159 7.27 -11.82 -11.03
N ALA A 160 6.60 -10.95 -11.79
CA ALA A 160 5.19 -10.66 -11.53
C ALA A 160 4.34 -11.92 -11.72
N ALA A 161 4.58 -12.68 -12.78
CA ALA A 161 3.92 -13.96 -13.04
C ALA A 161 4.15 -14.97 -11.91
N LEU A 162 5.39 -15.08 -11.39
CA LEU A 162 5.66 -15.92 -10.22
C LEU A 162 4.76 -15.57 -9.04
N MET A 163 4.68 -14.29 -8.67
CA MET A 163 3.87 -13.86 -7.52
C MET A 163 2.39 -14.21 -7.70
N ILE A 164 1.87 -14.03 -8.91
CA ILE A 164 0.48 -14.33 -9.22
C ILE A 164 0.22 -15.83 -9.17
N VAL A 165 1.04 -16.62 -9.88
CA VAL A 165 0.85 -18.08 -9.97
C VAL A 165 1.05 -18.72 -8.60
N LEU A 166 2.08 -18.32 -7.85
CA LEU A 166 2.32 -18.80 -6.50
C LEU A 166 1.15 -18.50 -5.58
N GLY A 167 0.65 -17.27 -5.59
CA GLY A 167 -0.52 -16.89 -4.81
C GLY A 167 -1.78 -17.65 -5.22
N THR A 168 -1.98 -17.89 -6.53
CA THR A 168 -3.15 -18.61 -7.06
C THR A 168 -3.11 -20.10 -6.72
N MET A 169 -1.99 -20.76 -6.97
CA MET A 169 -1.84 -22.21 -6.75
C MET A 169 -1.73 -22.57 -5.26
N THR A 170 -1.51 -21.58 -4.39
CA THR A 170 -1.52 -21.80 -2.93
C THR A 170 -2.85 -21.40 -2.29
N LYS A 171 -3.40 -20.25 -2.61
CA LYS A 171 -4.62 -19.73 -1.96
C LYS A 171 -5.59 -19.05 -2.94
N ILE A 172 -5.72 -19.48 -4.14
CA ILE A 172 -6.58 -18.95 -5.23
C ILE A 172 -6.63 -17.40 -5.34
N TYR A 173 -6.54 -16.66 -4.24
CA TYR A 173 -6.63 -15.20 -4.18
C TYR A 173 -5.54 -14.48 -4.98
N GLY A 174 -4.42 -15.13 -5.27
CA GLY A 174 -3.37 -14.57 -6.13
C GLY A 174 -3.83 -14.23 -7.54
N ILE A 175 -4.89 -14.91 -8.03
CA ILE A 175 -5.46 -14.72 -9.39
C ILE A 175 -5.87 -13.27 -9.65
N VAL A 176 -6.24 -12.50 -8.62
CA VAL A 176 -6.61 -11.09 -8.78
C VAL A 176 -5.45 -10.23 -9.30
N GLY A 177 -4.20 -10.69 -9.16
CA GLY A 177 -3.02 -10.04 -9.74
C GLY A 177 -3.03 -10.02 -11.27
N LEU A 178 -3.81 -10.87 -11.95
CA LEU A 178 -4.04 -10.79 -13.40
C LEU A 178 -4.66 -9.45 -13.81
N ALA A 179 -5.27 -8.71 -12.89
CA ALA A 179 -5.74 -7.35 -13.11
C ALA A 179 -4.66 -6.41 -13.64
N PHE A 180 -3.38 -6.71 -13.42
CA PHE A 180 -2.28 -5.86 -13.88
C PHE A 180 -1.77 -6.23 -15.29
N LEU A 181 -2.29 -7.30 -15.91
CA LEU A 181 -1.86 -7.77 -17.24
C LEU A 181 -1.94 -6.67 -18.30
N LEU A 182 -3.05 -5.91 -18.30
CA LEU A 182 -3.27 -4.88 -19.33
C LEU A 182 -2.33 -3.67 -19.17
N PHE A 183 -1.75 -3.46 -18.01
CA PHE A 183 -0.75 -2.41 -17.74
C PHE A 183 0.67 -2.83 -18.13
N SER A 184 0.90 -4.13 -18.37
CA SER A 184 2.20 -4.61 -18.82
C SER A 184 2.45 -4.18 -20.28
N LYS A 185 3.65 -3.64 -20.52
CA LYS A 185 4.13 -3.32 -21.85
C LYS A 185 4.69 -4.55 -22.58
N ARG A 186 4.93 -5.66 -21.86
CA ARG A 186 5.49 -6.93 -22.37
C ARG A 186 4.54 -8.10 -22.11
N ARG A 187 3.30 -7.98 -22.58
CA ARG A 187 2.21 -8.93 -22.32
C ARG A 187 2.56 -10.37 -22.68
N ILE A 188 3.26 -10.59 -23.81
CA ILE A 188 3.67 -11.93 -24.24
C ILE A 188 4.68 -12.53 -23.26
N ALA A 189 5.67 -11.75 -22.80
CA ALA A 189 6.62 -12.20 -21.78
C ALA A 189 5.92 -12.54 -20.45
N PHE A 190 4.89 -11.76 -20.09
CA PHE A 190 4.07 -12.03 -18.91
C PHE A 190 3.30 -13.35 -19.06
N LEU A 191 2.62 -13.58 -20.19
CA LEU A 191 1.89 -14.83 -20.46
C LEU A 191 2.83 -16.04 -20.47
N LYS A 192 4.01 -15.93 -21.10
CA LYS A 192 5.03 -16.99 -21.03
C LYS A 192 5.47 -17.27 -19.61
N GLY A 193 5.63 -16.21 -18.78
CA GLY A 193 5.94 -16.33 -17.37
C GLY A 193 4.86 -17.06 -16.57
N LEU A 194 3.57 -16.76 -16.83
CA LEU A 194 2.45 -17.45 -16.18
C LEU A 194 2.45 -18.95 -16.49
N ILE A 195 2.65 -19.33 -17.76
CA ILE A 195 2.72 -20.73 -18.19
C ILE A 195 3.93 -21.42 -17.55
N PHE A 196 5.11 -20.79 -17.63
CA PHE A 196 6.34 -21.35 -17.07
C PHE A 196 6.19 -21.62 -15.55
N TRP A 197 5.78 -20.63 -14.78
CA TRP A 197 5.62 -20.78 -13.33
C TRP A 197 4.44 -21.72 -12.97
N GLY A 198 3.40 -21.77 -13.80
CA GLY A 198 2.33 -22.75 -13.67
C GLY A 198 2.84 -24.18 -13.73
N ILE A 199 3.67 -24.48 -14.73
CA ILE A 199 4.29 -25.80 -14.89
C ILE A 199 5.26 -26.08 -13.73
N VAL A 200 6.17 -25.13 -13.42
CA VAL A 200 7.13 -25.31 -12.33
C VAL A 200 6.46 -25.59 -11.00
N LEU A 201 5.46 -24.80 -10.62
CA LEU A 201 4.76 -24.96 -9.33
C LEU A 201 3.85 -26.21 -9.31
N TYR A 202 3.34 -26.64 -10.48
CA TYR A 202 2.61 -27.90 -10.59
C TYR A 202 3.52 -29.10 -10.37
N VAL A 203 4.75 -29.06 -10.94
CA VAL A 203 5.72 -30.14 -10.86
C VAL A 203 6.47 -30.15 -9.53
N LEU A 204 6.64 -28.99 -8.88
CA LEU A 204 7.45 -28.84 -7.67
C LEU A 204 7.12 -29.87 -6.57
N PRO A 205 5.85 -30.15 -6.21
CA PRO A 205 5.56 -31.17 -5.20
C PRO A 205 5.91 -32.60 -5.64
N MET A 206 6.04 -32.88 -6.95
CA MET A 206 6.42 -34.19 -7.45
C MET A 206 7.86 -34.56 -7.11
N LEU A 207 8.69 -33.59 -6.69
CA LEU A 207 10.07 -33.84 -6.25
C LEU A 207 10.15 -34.67 -4.96
N TYR A 208 9.10 -34.67 -4.16
CA TYR A 208 9.01 -35.40 -2.88
C TYR A 208 7.74 -36.23 -2.73
N THR A 209 6.89 -36.29 -3.77
CA THR A 209 5.68 -37.10 -3.86
C THR A 209 5.63 -37.85 -5.18
N SER A 210 4.44 -38.23 -5.67
CA SER A 210 4.29 -38.81 -7.01
C SER A 210 3.39 -37.96 -7.92
N PRO A 211 3.52 -38.06 -9.25
CA PRO A 211 2.66 -37.33 -10.19
C PRO A 211 1.17 -37.62 -10.00
N GLN A 212 0.83 -38.89 -9.77
CA GLN A 212 -0.54 -39.35 -9.54
C GLN A 212 -1.12 -38.72 -8.25
N TYR A 213 -0.31 -38.68 -7.18
CA TYR A 213 -0.69 -38.01 -5.95
C TYR A 213 -0.97 -36.53 -6.16
N VAL A 214 -0.05 -35.80 -6.81
CA VAL A 214 -0.24 -34.36 -7.08
C VAL A 214 -1.52 -34.12 -7.87
N ALA A 215 -1.77 -34.88 -8.94
CA ALA A 215 -2.99 -34.74 -9.73
C ALA A 215 -4.26 -34.99 -8.89
N SER A 216 -4.26 -36.03 -8.07
CA SER A 216 -5.39 -36.35 -7.18
C SER A 216 -5.65 -35.25 -6.15
N GLN A 217 -4.57 -34.64 -5.57
CA GLN A 217 -4.70 -33.60 -4.58
C GLN A 217 -5.28 -32.29 -5.17
N TYR A 218 -5.05 -31.98 -6.45
CA TYR A 218 -5.72 -30.84 -7.09
C TYR A 218 -7.24 -31.03 -7.24
N VAL A 219 -7.69 -32.26 -7.56
CA VAL A 219 -9.13 -32.57 -7.61
C VAL A 219 -9.76 -32.41 -6.23
N LYS A 220 -9.14 -33.01 -5.20
CA LYS A 220 -9.62 -32.92 -3.82
C LYS A 220 -9.58 -31.47 -3.27
N TRP A 221 -8.58 -30.68 -3.69
CA TRP A 221 -8.54 -29.26 -3.34
C TRP A 221 -9.76 -28.51 -3.88
N TYR A 222 -10.12 -28.76 -5.12
CA TYR A 222 -11.33 -28.16 -5.70
C TYR A 222 -12.60 -28.57 -4.92
N GLU A 223 -12.74 -29.86 -4.59
CA GLU A 223 -13.88 -30.38 -3.84
C GLU A 223 -13.98 -29.75 -2.45
N VAL A 224 -12.88 -29.71 -1.68
CA VAL A 224 -12.88 -29.11 -0.34
C VAL A 224 -13.16 -27.60 -0.35
N LEU A 225 -12.78 -26.89 -1.41
CA LEU A 225 -13.12 -25.48 -1.55
C LEU A 225 -14.60 -25.26 -1.81
N LEU A 226 -15.26 -26.15 -2.58
CA LEU A 226 -16.72 -26.12 -2.78
C LEU A 226 -17.45 -26.39 -1.46
N ASP A 227 -17.05 -27.41 -0.72
CA ASP A 227 -17.63 -27.74 0.60
C ASP A 227 -17.49 -26.57 1.57
N LYS A 228 -16.27 -25.99 1.66
CA LYS A 228 -15.99 -24.86 2.55
C LYS A 228 -16.77 -23.61 2.16
N ASN A 229 -17.04 -23.40 0.87
CA ASN A 229 -17.91 -22.31 0.43
C ASN A 229 -19.33 -22.45 0.99
N VAL A 230 -19.89 -23.66 0.99
CA VAL A 230 -21.22 -23.94 1.56
C VAL A 230 -21.20 -23.75 3.09
N GLU A 231 -20.19 -24.27 3.79
CA GLU A 231 -20.02 -24.09 5.23
C GLU A 231 -19.96 -22.60 5.61
N ASN A 232 -19.23 -21.79 4.84
CA ASN A 232 -19.03 -20.37 5.12
C ASN A 232 -20.32 -19.54 5.03
N LEU A 233 -21.33 -20.01 4.29
CA LEU A 233 -22.58 -19.23 4.11
C LEU A 233 -23.30 -18.94 5.43
N PHE A 234 -23.19 -19.83 6.42
CA PHE A 234 -23.99 -19.80 7.64
C PHE A 234 -23.22 -19.44 8.91
N THR A 235 -21.89 -19.32 8.83
CA THR A 235 -21.09 -19.02 10.01
C THR A 235 -20.98 -17.51 10.28
N PRO A 236 -21.07 -17.05 11.54
CA PRO A 236 -20.99 -15.63 11.87
C PRO A 236 -19.59 -15.05 11.68
N TYR A 237 -18.55 -15.89 11.77
CA TYR A 237 -17.14 -15.47 11.79
C TYR A 237 -16.41 -15.60 10.45
N THR A 238 -17.04 -16.22 9.46
CA THR A 238 -16.58 -16.30 8.07
C THR A 238 -17.50 -15.51 7.15
N ASN A 239 -17.16 -15.44 5.85
CA ASN A 239 -17.90 -14.67 4.87
C ASN A 239 -18.15 -13.21 5.35
N ILE A 240 -17.09 -12.59 5.88
CA ILE A 240 -17.10 -11.18 6.24
C ILE A 240 -16.73 -10.37 4.98
N SER A 241 -17.67 -10.28 4.06
CA SER A 241 -17.50 -9.70 2.73
C SER A 241 -18.77 -8.97 2.31
N LEU A 242 -18.79 -8.36 1.13
CA LEU A 242 -20.04 -7.83 0.54
C LEU A 242 -21.08 -8.96 0.38
N LEU A 243 -20.62 -10.14 -0.07
CA LEU A 243 -21.49 -11.30 -0.28
C LEU A 243 -22.16 -11.74 1.05
N GLY A 244 -21.35 -11.88 2.09
CA GLY A 244 -21.84 -12.24 3.41
C GLY A 244 -22.69 -11.16 4.08
N MET A 245 -22.31 -9.89 3.89
CA MET A 245 -23.08 -8.75 4.43
C MET A 245 -24.50 -8.71 3.85
N VAL A 246 -24.63 -8.80 2.52
CA VAL A 246 -25.96 -8.81 1.87
C VAL A 246 -26.78 -10.02 2.32
N ARG A 247 -26.16 -11.21 2.37
CA ARG A 247 -26.84 -12.44 2.82
C ARG A 247 -27.34 -12.36 4.25
N LYS A 248 -26.49 -11.87 5.16
CA LYS A 248 -26.83 -11.74 6.60
C LYS A 248 -27.85 -10.63 6.88
N ILE A 249 -27.85 -9.54 6.11
CA ILE A 249 -28.84 -8.47 6.24
C ILE A 249 -30.18 -8.85 5.62
N SER A 250 -30.18 -9.49 4.45
CA SER A 250 -31.42 -9.90 3.77
C SER A 250 -32.09 -11.11 4.42
N GLY A 251 -31.33 -11.93 5.16
CA GLY A 251 -31.82 -13.21 5.69
C GLY A 251 -32.08 -14.28 4.61
N VAL A 252 -31.77 -13.99 3.33
CA VAL A 252 -32.02 -14.91 2.20
C VAL A 252 -30.74 -15.71 1.92
N ASN A 253 -30.85 -17.04 1.99
CA ASN A 253 -29.71 -17.95 1.82
C ASN A 253 -29.75 -18.76 0.52
N THR A 254 -30.81 -18.63 -0.28
CA THR A 254 -31.06 -19.47 -1.45
C THR A 254 -30.51 -18.92 -2.77
N TYR A 255 -30.07 -17.65 -2.80
CA TYR A 255 -29.51 -17.06 -4.02
C TYR A 255 -28.03 -17.42 -4.22
N SER A 256 -27.62 -17.45 -5.50
CA SER A 256 -26.22 -17.61 -5.86
C SER A 256 -25.44 -16.31 -5.65
N ASP A 257 -24.22 -16.40 -5.06
CA ASP A 257 -23.30 -15.28 -4.93
C ASP A 257 -22.94 -14.62 -6.29
N LEU A 258 -23.14 -15.33 -7.39
CA LEU A 258 -22.92 -14.78 -8.75
C LEU A 258 -23.80 -13.55 -9.05
N TRP A 259 -24.95 -13.41 -8.40
CA TRP A 259 -25.80 -12.21 -8.51
C TRP A 259 -25.11 -10.93 -8.00
N LEU A 260 -24.13 -11.05 -7.13
CA LEU A 260 -23.31 -9.95 -6.63
C LEU A 260 -21.93 -9.91 -7.30
N VAL A 261 -21.34 -11.08 -7.55
CA VAL A 261 -20.00 -11.20 -8.14
C VAL A 261 -19.98 -10.70 -9.59
N ILE A 262 -20.99 -11.02 -10.41
CA ILE A 262 -21.01 -10.60 -11.83
C ILE A 262 -21.11 -9.07 -11.94
N PRO A 263 -22.07 -8.37 -11.30
CA PRO A 263 -22.10 -6.90 -11.33
C PRO A 263 -20.82 -6.28 -10.73
N GLY A 264 -20.29 -6.86 -9.65
CA GLY A 264 -19.03 -6.44 -9.05
C GLY A 264 -17.87 -6.54 -10.04
N LEU A 265 -17.78 -7.64 -10.78
CA LEU A 265 -16.75 -7.87 -11.80
C LEU A 265 -16.89 -6.88 -12.96
N LEU A 266 -18.12 -6.61 -13.42
CA LEU A 266 -18.38 -5.61 -14.46
C LEU A 266 -17.93 -4.22 -14.02
N LEU A 267 -18.23 -3.82 -12.79
CA LEU A 267 -17.78 -2.56 -12.22
C LEU A 267 -16.25 -2.52 -12.06
N PHE A 268 -15.62 -3.64 -11.67
CA PHE A 268 -14.17 -3.75 -11.57
C PHE A 268 -13.47 -3.62 -12.94
N ILE A 269 -14.10 -4.17 -14.01
CA ILE A 269 -13.57 -4.14 -15.36
C ILE A 269 -13.82 -2.81 -16.06
N ALA A 270 -14.91 -2.11 -15.76
CA ALA A 270 -15.30 -0.89 -16.46
C ALA A 270 -14.18 0.18 -16.57
N PRO A 271 -13.34 0.45 -15.56
CA PRO A 271 -12.25 1.40 -15.69
C PRO A 271 -11.17 1.03 -16.73
N TYR A 272 -11.07 -0.25 -17.16
CA TYR A 272 -10.10 -0.61 -18.21
C TYR A 272 -10.42 0.03 -19.58
N PHE A 273 -11.64 0.48 -19.81
CA PHE A 273 -11.97 1.22 -21.03
C PHE A 273 -11.32 2.61 -21.09
N ARG A 274 -10.74 3.08 -19.98
CA ARG A 274 -9.99 4.35 -19.92
C ARG A 274 -8.51 4.17 -20.28
N ILE A 275 -8.25 3.67 -21.48
CA ILE A 275 -6.91 3.34 -21.99
C ILE A 275 -5.97 4.56 -21.95
N ASN A 276 -6.49 5.77 -22.16
CA ASN A 276 -5.74 7.03 -22.08
C ASN A 276 -5.13 7.31 -20.68
N GLN A 277 -5.59 6.63 -19.63
CA GLN A 277 -5.06 6.77 -18.28
C GLN A 277 -3.99 5.71 -17.92
N TYR A 278 -3.74 4.72 -18.78
CA TYR A 278 -2.86 3.58 -18.46
C TYR A 278 -1.42 3.98 -18.15
N ASP A 279 -0.89 5.01 -18.82
CA ASP A 279 0.47 5.49 -18.55
C ASP A 279 0.58 6.28 -17.21
N ASN A 280 -0.57 6.62 -16.60
CA ASN A 280 -0.58 7.33 -15.34
C ASN A 280 -0.43 6.36 -14.15
N ARG A 281 0.66 6.50 -13.41
CA ARG A 281 0.94 5.65 -12.25
C ARG A 281 -0.14 5.75 -11.16
N ARG A 282 -0.78 6.93 -10.97
CA ARG A 282 -1.83 7.09 -9.96
C ARG A 282 -3.09 6.30 -10.34
N PHE A 283 -3.44 6.27 -11.61
CA PHE A 283 -4.53 5.43 -12.12
C PHE A 283 -4.25 3.95 -11.85
N ARG A 284 -3.03 3.48 -12.15
CA ARG A 284 -2.63 2.08 -11.86
C ARG A 284 -2.60 1.77 -10.36
N MET A 285 -2.20 2.74 -9.51
CA MET A 285 -2.28 2.59 -8.06
C MET A 285 -3.73 2.48 -7.55
N HIS A 286 -4.69 3.18 -8.17
CA HIS A 286 -6.12 3.00 -7.87
C HIS A 286 -6.61 1.61 -8.27
N PHE A 287 -6.10 1.05 -9.39
CA PHE A 287 -6.36 -0.34 -9.73
C PHE A 287 -5.80 -1.31 -8.70
N LEU A 288 -4.61 -1.07 -8.20
CA LEU A 288 -4.05 -1.88 -7.09
C LEU A 288 -4.97 -1.83 -5.85
N CYS A 289 -5.47 -0.63 -5.49
CA CYS A 289 -6.41 -0.48 -4.37
C CYS A 289 -7.72 -1.23 -4.64
N SER A 290 -8.30 -1.07 -5.85
CA SER A 290 -9.51 -1.77 -6.26
C SER A 290 -9.32 -3.28 -6.24
N THR A 291 -8.18 -3.81 -6.71
CA THR A 291 -7.84 -5.24 -6.74
C THR A 291 -7.77 -5.83 -5.33
N LEU A 292 -7.07 -5.17 -4.40
CA LEU A 292 -6.96 -5.64 -3.02
C LEU A 292 -8.30 -5.63 -2.29
N LEU A 293 -9.14 -4.61 -2.53
CA LEU A 293 -10.49 -4.55 -1.96
C LEU A 293 -11.41 -5.59 -2.61
N PHE A 294 -11.36 -5.76 -3.93
CA PHE A 294 -12.16 -6.74 -4.66
C PHE A 294 -11.90 -8.16 -4.14
N MET A 295 -10.64 -8.54 -3.93
CA MET A 295 -10.26 -9.82 -3.36
C MET A 295 -10.96 -10.11 -2.02
N VAL A 296 -11.06 -9.08 -1.16
CA VAL A 296 -11.65 -9.24 0.18
C VAL A 296 -13.18 -9.19 0.12
N LEU A 297 -13.74 -8.30 -0.68
CA LEU A 297 -15.18 -8.02 -0.71
C LEU A 297 -15.99 -9.04 -1.51
N PHE A 298 -15.39 -9.68 -2.51
CA PHE A 298 -16.07 -10.64 -3.39
C PHE A 298 -15.59 -12.09 -3.17
N SER A 299 -15.24 -12.41 -1.93
CA SER A 299 -14.86 -13.76 -1.50
C SER A 299 -15.71 -14.22 -0.32
N SER A 300 -16.34 -15.38 -0.43
CA SER A 300 -17.08 -16.05 0.65
C SER A 300 -16.18 -16.57 1.77
N GLY A 301 -14.88 -16.79 1.49
CA GLY A 301 -13.88 -17.23 2.46
C GLY A 301 -13.21 -16.10 3.25
N THR A 302 -13.72 -14.87 3.19
CA THR A 302 -13.11 -13.76 3.92
C THR A 302 -13.44 -13.81 5.40
N GLU A 303 -12.38 -13.79 6.21
CA GLU A 303 -12.40 -13.74 7.67
C GLU A 303 -11.83 -12.40 8.19
N ASN A 304 -11.86 -12.19 9.51
CA ASN A 304 -11.25 -11.01 10.14
C ASN A 304 -9.79 -10.80 9.74
N SER A 305 -9.02 -11.85 9.63
CA SER A 305 -7.61 -11.84 9.21
C SER A 305 -7.39 -11.50 7.72
N GLY A 306 -8.43 -11.51 6.90
CA GLY A 306 -8.35 -11.14 5.48
C GLY A 306 -8.22 -9.64 5.23
N TYR A 307 -8.52 -8.80 6.22
CA TYR A 307 -8.65 -7.36 6.04
C TYR A 307 -7.34 -6.57 5.97
N LEU A 308 -6.20 -7.20 6.22
CA LEU A 308 -4.90 -6.52 6.10
C LEU A 308 -4.67 -5.96 4.68
N GLY A 309 -4.98 -6.74 3.64
CA GLY A 309 -4.90 -6.28 2.25
C GLY A 309 -5.87 -5.13 1.96
N ALA A 310 -7.08 -5.19 2.48
CA ALA A 310 -8.07 -4.13 2.35
C ALA A 310 -7.62 -2.82 3.03
N MET A 311 -7.07 -2.90 4.24
CA MET A 311 -6.57 -1.71 4.95
C MET A 311 -5.36 -1.08 4.25
N ILE A 312 -4.46 -1.87 3.66
CA ILE A 312 -3.39 -1.36 2.80
C ILE A 312 -3.99 -0.60 1.61
N ALA A 313 -4.99 -1.17 0.93
CA ALA A 313 -5.66 -0.52 -0.19
C ALA A 313 -6.31 0.81 0.22
N VAL A 314 -7.00 0.85 1.35
CA VAL A 314 -7.63 2.06 1.89
C VAL A 314 -6.60 3.13 2.22
N CYS A 315 -5.48 2.76 2.82
CA CYS A 315 -4.36 3.68 3.08
C CYS A 315 -3.77 4.24 1.78
N LEU A 316 -3.50 3.38 0.79
CA LEU A 316 -2.95 3.79 -0.50
C LEU A 316 -3.90 4.70 -1.26
N TRP A 317 -5.19 4.40 -1.28
CA TRP A 317 -6.22 5.25 -1.83
C TRP A 317 -6.24 6.62 -1.15
N TYR A 318 -6.33 6.67 0.18
CA TYR A 318 -6.42 7.91 0.95
C TYR A 318 -5.24 8.86 0.71
N ILE A 319 -3.99 8.33 0.66
CA ILE A 319 -2.79 9.14 0.42
C ILE A 319 -2.49 9.39 -1.06
N GLY A 320 -3.16 8.69 -1.97
CA GLY A 320 -2.95 8.73 -3.42
C GLY A 320 -3.99 9.53 -4.20
N THR A 321 -5.17 9.78 -3.62
CA THR A 321 -6.28 10.44 -4.32
C THR A 321 -5.98 11.93 -4.58
N PRO A 322 -6.23 12.44 -5.80
CA PRO A 322 -6.07 13.84 -6.12
C PRO A 322 -7.06 14.70 -5.32
N THR A 323 -6.56 15.67 -4.54
CA THR A 323 -7.37 16.46 -3.59
C THR A 323 -8.28 17.50 -4.24
N ARG A 324 -8.12 17.79 -5.53
CA ARG A 324 -8.76 18.95 -6.16
C ARG A 324 -10.20 18.73 -6.64
N LYS A 325 -10.53 17.54 -7.12
CA LYS A 325 -11.89 17.18 -7.59
C LYS A 325 -12.62 16.23 -6.63
N THR A 326 -11.97 15.85 -5.53
CA THR A 326 -12.56 15.02 -4.49
C THR A 326 -12.87 15.89 -3.29
N THR A 327 -13.92 15.57 -2.59
CA THR A 327 -14.24 16.19 -1.30
C THR A 327 -13.27 15.67 -0.25
N PRO A 328 -12.21 16.42 0.14
CA PRO A 328 -11.20 15.92 1.09
C PRO A 328 -11.82 15.56 2.45
N VAL A 329 -12.92 16.20 2.79
CA VAL A 329 -13.71 15.90 4.00
C VAL A 329 -14.33 14.50 3.89
N LEU A 330 -14.99 14.18 2.77
CA LEU A 330 -15.61 12.87 2.56
C LEU A 330 -14.57 11.74 2.60
N ASN A 331 -13.42 11.92 1.93
CA ASN A 331 -12.35 10.91 1.95
C ASN A 331 -11.83 10.68 3.38
N THR A 332 -11.70 11.76 4.18
CA THR A 332 -11.27 11.65 5.57
C THR A 332 -12.34 10.96 6.42
N VAL A 333 -13.60 11.29 6.24
CA VAL A 333 -14.72 10.63 6.94
C VAL A 333 -14.76 9.14 6.60
N LEU A 334 -14.67 8.76 5.32
CA LEU A 334 -14.64 7.36 4.89
C LEU A 334 -13.43 6.60 5.44
N PHE A 335 -12.25 7.24 5.45
CA PHE A 335 -11.04 6.65 6.01
C PHE A 335 -11.17 6.40 7.53
N VAL A 336 -11.64 7.40 8.28
CA VAL A 336 -11.85 7.29 9.74
C VAL A 336 -12.92 6.25 10.05
N PHE A 337 -14.03 6.26 9.30
CA PHE A 337 -15.09 5.26 9.43
C PHE A 337 -14.55 3.84 9.16
N CYS A 338 -13.74 3.66 8.12
CA CYS A 338 -13.09 2.39 7.84
C CYS A 338 -12.13 1.99 8.96
N PHE A 339 -11.30 2.89 9.47
CA PHE A 339 -10.41 2.58 10.57
C PHE A 339 -11.17 2.13 11.82
N ILE A 340 -12.25 2.82 12.19
CA ILE A 340 -13.05 2.48 13.36
C ILE A 340 -13.83 1.16 13.16
N LEU A 341 -14.60 1.03 12.08
CA LEU A 341 -15.50 -0.10 11.92
C LEU A 341 -14.80 -1.34 11.33
N THR A 342 -13.82 -1.17 10.45
CA THR A 342 -13.09 -2.31 9.87
C THR A 342 -11.93 -2.75 10.75
N SER A 343 -11.09 -1.81 11.22
CA SER A 343 -9.88 -2.20 11.95
C SER A 343 -10.11 -2.36 13.46
N LEU A 344 -10.82 -1.43 14.10
CA LEU A 344 -10.98 -1.48 15.55
C LEU A 344 -12.15 -2.36 16.02
N SER A 345 -13.18 -2.59 15.19
CA SER A 345 -14.38 -3.32 15.65
C SER A 345 -14.13 -4.76 16.14
N PRO A 346 -13.13 -5.50 15.65
CA PRO A 346 -12.81 -6.82 16.20
C PRO A 346 -12.09 -6.78 17.57
N THR A 347 -11.60 -5.61 17.99
CA THR A 347 -10.82 -5.46 19.22
C THR A 347 -11.69 -5.13 20.43
N ASP A 348 -11.14 -5.26 21.64
CA ASP A 348 -11.84 -4.92 22.88
C ASP A 348 -11.94 -3.40 23.13
N ILE A 349 -11.27 -2.58 22.30
CA ILE A 349 -11.42 -1.11 22.32
C ILE A 349 -12.81 -0.71 21.80
N PHE A 350 -13.40 -1.50 20.91
CA PHE A 350 -14.71 -1.25 20.33
C PHE A 350 -15.83 -1.73 21.28
N PRO A 351 -16.94 -0.98 21.43
CA PRO A 351 -18.02 -1.36 22.34
C PRO A 351 -18.54 -2.78 22.08
N CYS A 352 -18.41 -3.64 23.08
CA CYS A 352 -18.74 -5.07 22.97
C CYS A 352 -20.20 -5.30 22.57
N TYR A 353 -21.14 -4.51 23.10
CA TYR A 353 -22.56 -4.58 22.75
C TYR A 353 -22.78 -4.34 21.25
N ILE A 354 -22.25 -3.25 20.69
CA ILE A 354 -22.39 -2.91 19.27
C ILE A 354 -21.72 -4.00 18.40
N ARG A 355 -20.54 -4.47 18.81
CA ARG A 355 -19.80 -5.54 18.10
C ARG A 355 -20.64 -6.81 17.99
N LYS A 356 -21.18 -7.30 19.13
CA LYS A 356 -21.90 -8.56 19.17
C LYS A 356 -23.30 -8.49 18.57
N THR A 357 -24.00 -7.34 18.72
CA THR A 357 -25.37 -7.20 18.27
C THR A 357 -25.48 -6.82 16.79
N TYR A 358 -24.53 -6.03 16.26
CA TYR A 358 -24.66 -5.47 14.91
C TYR A 358 -23.49 -5.84 14.00
N VAL A 359 -22.22 -5.70 14.46
CA VAL A 359 -21.08 -5.85 13.56
C VAL A 359 -20.87 -7.29 13.11
N ILE A 360 -20.85 -8.22 14.05
CA ILE A 360 -20.63 -9.65 13.76
C ILE A 360 -21.83 -10.26 13.01
N PRO A 361 -23.08 -10.14 13.49
CA PRO A 361 -24.24 -10.78 12.86
C PRO A 361 -24.46 -10.32 11.40
N TYR A 362 -24.19 -9.08 11.10
CA TYR A 362 -24.44 -8.48 9.78
C TYR A 362 -23.15 -8.28 8.94
N ALA A 363 -22.00 -8.79 9.39
CA ALA A 363 -20.70 -8.62 8.73
C ALA A 363 -20.36 -7.14 8.41
N LEU A 364 -20.77 -6.19 9.26
CA LEU A 364 -20.63 -4.75 9.00
C LEU A 364 -19.16 -4.27 8.95
N LYS A 365 -18.21 -5.08 9.35
CA LYS A 365 -16.78 -4.83 9.13
C LYS A 365 -16.49 -4.56 7.64
N ALA A 366 -17.23 -5.17 6.71
CA ALA A 366 -17.08 -4.99 5.27
C ALA A 366 -17.60 -3.63 4.77
N LEU A 367 -18.62 -3.05 5.42
CA LEU A 367 -19.36 -1.89 4.92
C LEU A 367 -18.47 -0.69 4.52
N PRO A 368 -17.52 -0.21 5.34
CA PRO A 368 -16.68 0.91 4.94
C PRO A 368 -15.81 0.61 3.73
N CYS A 369 -15.29 -0.62 3.65
CA CYS A 369 -14.48 -1.07 2.50
C CYS A 369 -15.33 -1.12 1.23
N VAL A 370 -16.60 -1.52 1.30
CA VAL A 370 -17.55 -1.49 0.19
C VAL A 370 -17.75 -0.06 -0.31
N LEU A 371 -18.03 0.89 0.59
CA LEU A 371 -18.22 2.30 0.24
C LEU A 371 -16.97 2.89 -0.43
N ILE A 372 -15.79 2.60 0.13
CA ILE A 372 -14.50 3.05 -0.42
C ILE A 372 -14.23 2.39 -1.78
N TRP A 373 -14.56 1.11 -1.96
CA TRP A 373 -14.38 0.43 -3.25
C TRP A 373 -15.26 1.06 -4.35
N PHE A 374 -16.53 1.32 -4.09
CA PHE A 374 -17.40 2.05 -5.01
C PHE A 374 -16.85 3.46 -5.31
N LYS A 375 -16.32 4.14 -4.29
CA LYS A 375 -15.68 5.45 -4.47
C LYS A 375 -14.44 5.36 -5.37
N ILE A 376 -13.60 4.34 -5.20
CA ILE A 376 -12.42 4.10 -6.06
C ILE A 376 -12.85 3.84 -7.50
N VAL A 377 -13.85 2.98 -7.74
CA VAL A 377 -14.39 2.71 -9.08
C VAL A 377 -14.93 3.98 -9.71
N TRP A 378 -15.71 4.76 -8.96
CA TRP A 378 -16.21 6.06 -9.42
C TRP A 378 -15.05 7.01 -9.80
N GLU A 379 -14.04 7.13 -8.96
CA GLU A 379 -12.85 7.94 -9.22
C GLU A 379 -12.10 7.47 -10.48
N GLN A 380 -11.93 6.17 -10.64
CA GLN A 380 -11.31 5.59 -11.82
C GLN A 380 -12.08 5.89 -13.11
N LEU A 381 -13.40 6.00 -13.05
CA LEU A 381 -14.24 6.30 -14.21
C LEU A 381 -14.34 7.79 -14.54
N THR A 382 -14.21 8.67 -13.54
CA THR A 382 -14.52 10.10 -13.69
C THR A 382 -13.34 11.04 -13.58
N LEU A 383 -12.30 10.70 -12.79
CA LEU A 383 -11.16 11.59 -12.59
C LEU A 383 -10.14 11.50 -13.73
N ASP A 384 -9.54 12.63 -14.05
CA ASP A 384 -8.34 12.66 -14.87
C ASP A 384 -7.10 12.62 -13.96
N PHE A 385 -6.39 11.48 -13.97
CA PHE A 385 -5.20 11.24 -13.16
C PHE A 385 -3.95 11.91 -13.75
N SER A 386 -3.99 12.44 -14.97
CA SER A 386 -2.90 13.20 -15.58
C SER A 386 -2.80 14.61 -14.99
N GLU A 387 -3.90 15.14 -14.43
CA GLU A 387 -3.87 16.43 -13.76
C GLU A 387 -2.88 16.42 -12.56
N PRO A 388 -2.01 17.41 -12.43
CA PRO A 388 -1.10 17.52 -11.30
C PRO A 388 -1.87 17.58 -9.96
N LEU A 389 -1.37 16.92 -8.92
CA LEU A 389 -1.95 16.93 -7.55
C LEU A 389 -2.11 18.34 -6.97
N HIS A 390 -1.24 19.22 -7.37
CA HIS A 390 -1.38 20.66 -7.25
C HIS A 390 -1.30 21.20 -8.69
N ARG A 391 -2.40 21.76 -9.20
CA ARG A 391 -2.11 22.94 -10.01
C ARG A 391 -1.36 23.86 -9.06
N PRO A 392 -0.21 24.44 -9.42
CA PRO A 392 0.19 25.67 -8.79
C PRO A 392 -1.10 26.50 -8.80
N LYS A 393 -1.52 27.07 -7.66
CA LYS A 393 -2.57 28.09 -7.59
C LYS A 393 -2.40 28.88 -8.85
N THR A 394 -3.46 28.98 -9.69
CA THR A 394 -3.43 29.64 -10.99
C THR A 394 -2.31 30.66 -10.97
N LEU A 395 -1.27 30.41 -11.80
CA LEU A 395 -0.12 31.30 -11.76
C LEU A 395 -0.71 32.70 -11.68
N PRO A 396 -0.38 33.50 -10.70
CA PRO A 396 -0.96 34.81 -10.51
C PRO A 396 -1.03 35.49 -11.87
N GLY A 397 -2.02 36.32 -12.11
CA GLY A 397 -2.15 37.07 -13.36
C GLY A 397 -0.83 37.72 -13.74
N LYS A 398 -0.67 38.14 -14.98
CA LYS A 398 0.57 38.72 -15.51
C LYS A 398 1.19 39.87 -14.63
N GLU A 399 0.42 40.37 -13.67
CA GLU A 399 0.78 41.48 -12.79
C GLU A 399 1.42 41.10 -11.46
N GLU A 400 1.46 39.80 -11.08
CA GLU A 400 2.03 39.40 -9.77
C GLU A 400 3.56 39.22 -9.86
N ALA A 401 4.26 39.91 -9.01
CA ALA A 401 5.70 39.81 -8.84
C ALA A 401 6.13 38.46 -8.28
N ILE A 402 7.27 37.97 -8.74
CA ILE A 402 7.91 36.74 -8.25
C ILE A 402 9.14 37.16 -7.44
N ASP A 403 9.21 36.72 -6.17
CA ASP A 403 10.41 36.89 -5.36
C ASP A 403 11.27 35.64 -5.44
N LEU A 404 12.50 35.79 -5.96
CA LEU A 404 13.52 34.74 -5.98
C LEU A 404 14.51 34.94 -4.83
N ILE A 405 14.51 34.05 -3.86
CA ILE A 405 15.36 34.11 -2.68
C ILE A 405 16.69 33.41 -2.96
N LEU A 406 17.78 34.17 -2.83
CA LEU A 406 19.14 33.76 -3.14
C LEU A 406 20.00 33.79 -1.88
N PRO A 407 20.19 32.68 -1.15
CA PRO A 407 21.13 32.61 -0.04
C PRO A 407 22.56 32.73 -0.58
N CYS A 408 23.35 33.62 0.02
CA CYS A 408 24.70 33.93 -0.41
C CYS A 408 25.68 33.83 0.76
N TYR A 409 26.75 33.05 0.59
CA TYR A 409 27.85 32.96 1.55
C TYR A 409 29.19 32.82 0.84
N ASN A 410 30.09 33.77 1.07
CA ASN A 410 31.41 33.85 0.44
C ASN A 410 31.38 33.64 -1.09
N PRO A 411 30.60 34.40 -1.85
CA PRO A 411 30.49 34.22 -3.30
C PRO A 411 31.82 34.49 -4.01
N GLN A 412 31.96 33.93 -5.20
CA GLN A 412 33.12 34.20 -6.06
C GLN A 412 33.09 35.65 -6.57
N GLU A 413 34.25 36.20 -6.94
CA GLU A 413 34.32 37.51 -7.57
C GLU A 413 33.50 37.51 -8.87
N GLY A 414 32.75 38.62 -9.10
CA GLY A 414 31.90 38.74 -10.28
C GLY A 414 30.54 38.08 -10.19
N TRP A 415 30.16 37.52 -9.01
CA TRP A 415 28.85 36.91 -8.77
C TRP A 415 27.67 37.82 -9.15
N GLU A 416 27.82 39.14 -8.98
CA GLU A 416 26.78 40.10 -9.31
C GLU A 416 26.51 40.15 -10.82
N ARG A 417 27.53 40.00 -11.67
CA ARG A 417 27.36 39.91 -13.13
C ARG A 417 26.58 38.72 -13.55
N LEU A 418 26.93 37.58 -12.98
CA LEU A 418 26.16 36.32 -13.20
C LEU A 418 24.70 36.49 -12.80
N MET A 419 24.43 37.16 -11.67
CA MET A 419 23.04 37.40 -11.22
C MET A 419 22.28 38.29 -12.20
N ILE A 420 22.90 39.36 -12.73
CA ILE A 420 22.30 40.24 -13.72
C ILE A 420 21.96 39.48 -15.00
N GLU A 421 22.88 38.65 -15.52
CA GLU A 421 22.66 37.81 -16.70
C GLU A 421 21.50 36.83 -16.47
N LYS A 422 21.51 36.14 -15.35
CA LYS A 422 20.47 35.19 -15.00
C LYS A 422 19.11 35.83 -14.77
N HIS A 423 19.06 37.04 -14.21
CA HIS A 423 17.83 37.83 -14.12
C HIS A 423 17.23 38.07 -15.51
N ALA A 424 18.05 38.53 -16.46
CA ALA A 424 17.59 38.80 -17.82
C ALA A 424 17.06 37.54 -18.54
N GLU A 425 17.73 36.38 -18.36
CA GLU A 425 17.26 35.11 -18.88
C GLU A 425 15.91 34.69 -18.26
N LEU A 426 15.80 34.77 -16.92
CA LEU A 426 14.58 34.39 -16.18
C LEU A 426 13.40 35.30 -16.54
N VAL A 427 13.58 36.61 -16.69
CA VAL A 427 12.54 37.55 -17.12
C VAL A 427 12.00 37.19 -18.51
N LYS A 428 12.88 36.80 -19.45
CA LYS A 428 12.45 36.29 -20.77
C LYS A 428 11.59 35.02 -20.64
N MET A 429 11.99 34.09 -19.78
CA MET A 429 11.25 32.85 -19.55
C MET A 429 9.90 33.07 -18.86
N LEU A 430 9.80 34.09 -18.01
CA LEU A 430 8.60 34.40 -17.24
C LEU A 430 7.53 35.18 -18.02
N LYS A 431 7.77 35.44 -19.33
CA LYS A 431 6.78 36.02 -20.27
C LYS A 431 6.16 37.34 -19.77
N GLY A 432 6.98 38.25 -19.26
CA GLY A 432 6.55 39.59 -18.84
C GLY A 432 6.03 39.74 -17.42
N ARG A 433 6.31 38.75 -16.55
CA ARG A 433 6.10 38.91 -15.12
C ARG A 433 7.27 39.65 -14.48
N SER A 434 6.98 40.44 -13.44
CA SER A 434 8.07 41.10 -12.69
C SER A 434 8.77 40.05 -11.81
N LEU A 435 10.10 40.05 -11.85
CA LEU A 435 10.99 39.22 -11.03
C LEU A 435 11.82 40.12 -10.13
N ARG A 436 11.73 39.87 -8.80
CA ARG A 436 12.56 40.53 -7.82
C ARG A 436 13.50 39.56 -7.14
N PHE A 437 14.78 39.93 -7.01
CA PHE A 437 15.74 39.16 -6.24
C PHE A 437 15.74 39.58 -4.77
N ILE A 438 15.78 38.60 -3.86
CA ILE A 438 16.07 38.80 -2.44
C ILE A 438 17.36 38.07 -2.13
N VAL A 439 18.47 38.80 -2.11
CA VAL A 439 19.80 38.25 -1.83
C VAL A 439 20.04 38.28 -0.33
N VAL A 440 20.28 37.15 0.29
CA VAL A 440 20.51 37.04 1.73
C VAL A 440 21.98 36.70 2.00
N ASN A 441 22.73 37.68 2.45
CA ASN A 441 24.13 37.54 2.82
C ASN A 441 24.25 36.91 4.23
N ASP A 442 24.71 35.67 4.30
CA ASP A 442 24.87 34.92 5.56
C ASP A 442 26.27 35.14 6.15
N ALA A 443 26.59 36.39 6.49
CA ALA A 443 27.88 36.82 7.07
C ALA A 443 29.10 36.48 6.19
N SER A 444 29.06 36.80 4.89
CA SER A 444 30.20 36.61 4.00
C SER A 444 31.41 37.46 4.41
N LYS A 445 32.58 36.82 4.46
CA LYS A 445 33.86 37.47 4.77
C LYS A 445 34.63 37.88 3.51
N ARG A 446 34.25 37.36 2.33
CA ARG A 446 34.89 37.65 1.03
C ARG A 446 33.87 37.56 -0.10
N GLY A 447 34.14 38.24 -1.19
CA GLY A 447 33.33 38.23 -2.40
C GLY A 447 32.06 39.10 -2.33
N PHE A 448 31.45 39.29 -1.18
CA PHE A 448 30.26 40.13 -0.98
C PHE A 448 30.67 41.57 -0.59
N THR A 449 31.23 42.30 -1.55
CA THR A 449 31.75 43.66 -1.32
C THR A 449 30.66 44.73 -1.55
N LYS A 450 30.85 45.91 -0.98
CA LYS A 450 29.94 47.06 -1.21
C LYS A 450 29.86 47.45 -2.68
N ASP A 451 30.98 47.36 -3.42
CA ASP A 451 31.02 47.68 -4.84
C ASP A 451 30.27 46.65 -5.69
N ALA A 452 30.39 45.37 -5.38
CA ALA A 452 29.63 44.32 -6.06
C ALA A 452 28.11 44.47 -5.83
N VAL A 453 27.71 44.73 -4.59
CA VAL A 453 26.31 45.03 -4.25
C VAL A 453 25.82 46.28 -4.92
N GLY A 454 26.66 47.35 -4.99
CA GLY A 454 26.33 48.59 -5.69
C GLY A 454 26.04 48.34 -7.18
N ARG A 455 26.92 47.62 -7.87
CA ARG A 455 26.71 47.26 -9.30
C ARG A 455 25.43 46.42 -9.51
N LEU A 456 25.14 45.51 -8.58
CA LEU A 456 23.92 44.71 -8.66
C LEU A 456 22.67 45.59 -8.51
N LEU A 457 22.63 46.47 -7.52
CA LEU A 457 21.49 47.38 -7.26
C LEU A 457 21.32 48.43 -8.36
N GLU A 458 22.42 48.89 -8.98
CA GLU A 458 22.36 49.79 -10.13
C GLU A 458 21.71 49.13 -11.35
N ALA A 459 22.05 47.87 -11.61
CA ALA A 459 21.48 47.10 -12.72
C ALA A 459 20.06 46.53 -12.43
N LEU A 460 19.78 46.20 -11.19
CA LEU A 460 18.53 45.63 -10.73
C LEU A 460 18.01 46.37 -9.48
N PRO A 461 17.40 47.57 -9.64
CA PRO A 461 17.01 48.42 -8.52
C PRO A 461 16.02 47.81 -7.54
N ASP A 462 15.17 46.87 -8.00
CA ASP A 462 14.17 46.19 -7.19
C ASP A 462 14.77 45.07 -6.33
N THR A 463 16.07 44.80 -6.42
CA THR A 463 16.73 43.74 -5.62
C THR A 463 16.80 44.15 -4.15
N MET A 464 16.36 43.24 -3.28
CA MET A 464 16.48 43.42 -1.83
C MET A 464 17.71 42.69 -1.29
N ILE A 465 18.51 43.39 -0.47
CA ILE A 465 19.66 42.83 0.22
C ILE A 465 19.32 42.64 1.72
N VAL A 466 19.48 41.46 2.24
CA VAL A 466 19.34 41.10 3.66
C VAL A 466 20.69 40.56 4.14
N SER A 467 21.23 41.07 5.25
CA SER A 467 22.55 40.65 5.78
C SER A 467 22.49 40.28 7.24
N TYR A 468 23.30 39.31 7.64
CA TYR A 468 23.57 38.96 9.02
C TYR A 468 25.02 39.22 9.41
N ASP A 469 25.25 39.41 10.68
CA ASP A 469 26.60 39.58 11.26
C ASP A 469 27.29 38.24 11.58
N THR A 470 26.50 37.17 11.70
CA THR A 470 26.99 35.83 12.01
C THR A 470 26.38 34.81 11.05
N ASN A 471 27.20 33.86 10.59
CA ASN A 471 26.72 32.76 9.72
C ASN A 471 25.72 31.88 10.46
N LYS A 472 24.51 31.73 9.91
CA LYS A 472 23.40 30.93 10.46
C LYS A 472 23.02 29.74 9.56
N GLY A 473 23.72 29.62 8.43
CA GLY A 473 23.55 28.58 7.44
C GLY A 473 22.41 28.82 6.46
N LYS A 474 22.45 28.10 5.33
CA LYS A 474 21.53 28.25 4.18
C LYS A 474 20.05 28.23 4.58
N GLY A 475 19.66 27.36 5.49
CA GLY A 475 18.26 27.26 5.92
C GLY A 475 17.76 28.51 6.68
N ALA A 476 18.63 29.19 7.43
CA ALA A 476 18.30 30.43 8.11
C ALA A 476 18.20 31.59 7.10
N ALA A 477 19.13 31.65 6.15
CA ALA A 477 19.12 32.63 5.08
C ALA A 477 17.83 32.54 4.23
N VAL A 478 17.40 31.34 3.87
CA VAL A 478 16.13 31.14 3.14
C VAL A 478 14.93 31.63 3.97
N ARG A 479 14.87 31.30 5.27
CA ARG A 479 13.80 31.78 6.15
C ARG A 479 13.74 33.31 6.26
N ALA A 480 14.88 33.93 6.33
CA ALA A 480 14.94 35.40 6.37
C ALA A 480 14.50 36.03 5.04
N GLY A 481 14.96 35.50 3.90
CA GLY A 481 14.45 35.93 2.61
C GLY A 481 12.93 35.79 2.50
N LEU A 482 12.37 34.69 3.00
CA LEU A 482 10.93 34.46 3.04
C LEU A 482 10.18 35.47 3.93
N SER A 483 10.76 35.90 5.05
CA SER A 483 10.14 36.90 5.95
C SER A 483 10.09 38.30 5.34
N HIS A 484 10.99 38.62 4.41
CA HIS A 484 11.04 39.88 3.70
C HIS A 484 10.31 39.84 2.34
N SER A 485 9.87 38.69 1.90
CA SER A 485 9.11 38.55 0.66
C SER A 485 7.68 39.03 0.82
N THR A 486 7.24 39.90 -0.07
CA THR A 486 5.88 40.43 -0.17
C THR A 486 5.09 39.81 -1.31
N SER A 487 5.74 39.07 -2.20
CA SER A 487 5.11 38.48 -3.38
C SER A 487 4.35 37.21 -3.04
N SER A 488 3.30 36.91 -3.79
CA SER A 488 2.49 35.72 -3.69
C SER A 488 3.23 34.46 -4.16
N ILE A 489 4.21 34.61 -5.05
CA ILE A 489 5.09 33.53 -5.54
C ILE A 489 6.50 33.74 -4.95
N ARG A 490 6.98 32.68 -4.27
CA ARG A 490 8.29 32.66 -3.62
C ARG A 490 9.05 31.43 -4.10
N VAL A 491 10.24 31.65 -4.66
CA VAL A 491 11.11 30.59 -5.19
C VAL A 491 12.46 30.65 -4.51
N GLN A 492 13.03 29.48 -4.20
CA GLN A 492 14.41 29.41 -3.71
C GLN A 492 15.34 29.08 -4.86
N GLY A 493 16.34 29.94 -5.11
CA GLY A 493 17.44 29.70 -6.06
C GLY A 493 18.55 28.83 -5.46
N MET A 494 19.38 28.23 -6.32
CA MET A 494 20.65 27.65 -5.90
C MET A 494 21.65 28.75 -5.58
N ASN A 495 22.64 28.44 -4.74
CA ASN A 495 23.74 29.40 -4.48
C ASN A 495 24.41 29.80 -5.78
N PRO A 496 24.73 31.08 -5.94
CA PRO A 496 25.56 31.56 -7.04
C PRO A 496 26.97 31.00 -7.00
#